data_8d117ac5b06367e42aae4c83e2910627
#
_entry.id   8d117ac5b06367e42aae4c83e2910627
#
_cell.length_a   1.000
_cell.length_b   1.000
_cell.length_c   1.000
_cell.angle_alpha   90.00
_cell.angle_beta   90.00
_cell.angle_gamma   90.00
#
_symmetry.space_group_name_H-M   'P 1'
#
loop_
_entity.id
_entity.type
_entity.pdbx_description
1 polymer ?
#
loop_
_entity_poly.entity_id
_entity_poly.type
_entity_poly.pdbx_seq_one_letter_code
_entity_poly.pdbx_strand_id
1 'polypeptide(L)'
;SPAREGTCEAMPNLKYVAKRIAGMNFGAMLDTARTVKERTGRGVLPTLVDMAACGFKYQAGYMDYLVFEFYHLTADQRKTYITRGKNNEYVRLLNPREHWHLLEDKVEFLKRFDGFHGRDWIDLREVDRAGFEQFCEEHPRVVAKPLDGTCGRGIEFIETGTRIVGLYDMLREGKQYLVEEFIVQHPDISRIYPLSVNTLRLVTISRGGKVRLVFSSMRIGNGKRVDNLNSGGMAVLVD
;
A
#
# COMPACT_ATOMS: atom_id res chain seq x y z
N SER A 1 -25.63 37.17 -12.12
CA SER A 1 -24.46 37.43 -11.28
C SER A 1 -23.89 36.09 -10.79
N PRO A 2 -22.67 35.70 -11.14
CA PRO A 2 -22.07 34.48 -10.58
C PRO A 2 -21.52 34.77 -9.17
N ALA A 3 -22.00 33.98 -8.22
CA ALA A 3 -21.50 33.97 -6.87
C ALA A 3 -20.01 33.58 -6.86
N ARG A 4 -19.17 34.42 -6.30
CA ARG A 4 -17.78 34.11 -5.94
C ARG A 4 -17.79 33.13 -4.78
N GLU A 5 -17.55 31.86 -5.06
CA GLU A 5 -17.17 30.92 -4.02
C GLU A 5 -15.77 31.27 -3.51
N GLY A 6 -15.75 31.93 -2.37
CA GLY A 6 -14.53 32.18 -1.62
C GLY A 6 -13.98 30.85 -1.09
N THR A 7 -12.83 30.42 -1.60
CA THR A 7 -12.03 29.37 -1.00
C THR A 7 -11.54 29.87 0.36
N CYS A 8 -12.25 29.48 1.41
CA CYS A 8 -11.80 29.67 2.78
C CYS A 8 -10.63 28.69 3.00
N GLU A 9 -9.39 29.17 2.84
CA GLU A 9 -8.19 28.44 3.30
C GLU A 9 -8.27 28.38 4.83
N ALA A 10 -8.81 27.25 5.34
CA ALA A 10 -8.84 26.99 6.76
C ALA A 10 -7.40 26.90 7.26
N MET A 11 -6.99 27.82 8.16
CA MET A 11 -5.70 27.80 8.81
C MET A 11 -5.46 26.43 9.46
N PRO A 12 -4.32 25.79 9.24
CA PRO A 12 -4.07 24.46 9.81
C PRO A 12 -4.09 24.54 11.34
N ASN A 13 -4.83 23.62 11.96
CA ASN A 13 -4.93 23.54 13.41
C ASN A 13 -3.54 23.39 14.04
N LEU A 14 -3.14 24.32 14.90
CA LEU A 14 -1.80 24.40 15.51
C LEU A 14 -1.38 23.09 16.20
N LYS A 15 -2.35 22.38 16.82
CA LYS A 15 -2.14 21.05 17.42
C LYS A 15 -1.79 19.98 16.38
N TYR A 16 -2.40 20.05 15.20
CA TYR A 16 -2.10 19.15 14.09
C TYR A 16 -0.69 19.39 13.54
N VAL A 17 -0.30 20.65 13.39
CA VAL A 17 1.05 21.05 12.94
C VAL A 17 2.09 20.59 13.94
N ALA A 18 1.88 20.84 15.25
CA ALA A 18 2.79 20.41 16.31
C ALA A 18 2.96 18.88 16.36
N LYS A 19 1.86 18.12 16.27
CA LYS A 19 1.89 16.64 16.21
C LYS A 19 2.64 16.13 14.96
N ARG A 20 2.50 16.83 13.84
CA ARG A 20 3.18 16.47 12.58
C ARG A 20 4.69 16.74 12.67
N ILE A 21 5.08 17.85 13.27
CA ILE A 21 6.50 18.19 13.51
C ILE A 21 7.14 17.19 14.50
N ALA A 22 6.45 16.85 15.58
CA ALA A 22 6.94 15.87 16.56
C ALA A 22 7.12 14.46 15.99
N GLY A 23 6.33 14.08 14.97
CA GLY A 23 6.44 12.80 14.24
C GLY A 23 7.39 12.83 13.05
N MET A 24 8.10 13.93 12.77
CA MET A 24 9.02 14.04 11.64
C MET A 24 10.33 13.32 11.92
N ASN A 25 10.74 12.47 10.97
CA ASN A 25 12.08 11.90 10.99
C ASN A 25 13.08 12.90 10.40
N PHE A 26 13.68 13.71 11.28
CA PHE A 26 14.64 14.74 10.88
C PHE A 26 15.90 14.16 10.23
N GLY A 27 16.32 12.95 10.65
CA GLY A 27 17.45 12.25 10.01
C GLY A 27 17.15 11.95 8.55
N ALA A 28 16.04 11.30 8.26
CA ALA A 28 15.62 10.99 6.88
C ALA A 28 15.39 12.25 6.03
N MET A 29 14.92 13.35 6.64
CA MET A 29 14.75 14.62 5.95
C MET A 29 16.10 15.23 5.57
N LEU A 30 17.10 15.14 6.47
CA LEU A 30 18.48 15.59 6.20
C LEU A 30 19.14 14.73 5.12
N ASP A 31 18.97 13.42 5.14
CA ASP A 31 19.50 12.50 4.13
C ASP A 31 18.86 12.76 2.76
N THR A 32 17.56 13.05 2.72
CA THR A 32 16.90 13.50 1.50
C THR A 32 17.52 14.79 0.95
N ALA A 33 17.78 15.77 1.82
CA ALA A 33 18.41 17.03 1.38
C ALA A 33 19.85 16.84 0.89
N ARG A 34 20.59 15.90 1.46
CA ARG A 34 21.93 15.51 0.98
C ARG A 34 21.84 14.84 -0.40
N THR A 35 20.90 13.92 -0.59
CA THR A 35 20.65 13.27 -1.90
C THR A 35 20.31 14.31 -2.98
N VAL A 36 19.47 15.31 -2.65
CA VAL A 36 19.18 16.40 -3.59
C VAL A 36 20.43 17.22 -3.90
N LYS A 37 21.27 17.50 -2.91
CA LYS A 37 22.54 18.18 -3.14
C LYS A 37 23.46 17.39 -4.08
N GLU A 38 23.58 16.10 -3.90
CA GLU A 38 24.37 15.21 -4.76
C GLU A 38 23.86 15.22 -6.21
N ARG A 39 22.54 15.20 -6.39
CA ARG A 39 21.92 15.16 -7.72
C ARG A 39 21.95 16.50 -8.46
N THR A 40 21.88 17.62 -7.74
CA THR A 40 21.60 18.94 -8.34
C THR A 40 22.60 20.02 -8.00
N GLY A 41 23.49 19.79 -7.02
CA GLY A 41 24.37 20.83 -6.46
C GLY A 41 23.67 21.80 -5.51
N ARG A 42 22.33 21.73 -5.33
CA ARG A 42 21.56 22.63 -4.46
C ARG A 42 21.98 22.45 -2.99
N GLY A 43 22.22 23.53 -2.29
CA GLY A 43 22.62 23.50 -0.88
C GLY A 43 21.62 22.78 0.03
N VAL A 44 22.12 22.11 1.08
CA VAL A 44 21.28 21.35 2.03
C VAL A 44 20.28 22.26 2.75
N LEU A 45 20.74 23.41 3.27
CA LEU A 45 19.87 24.32 4.03
C LEU A 45 18.72 24.92 3.17
N PRO A 46 18.97 25.46 1.97
CA PRO A 46 17.90 25.88 1.06
C PRO A 46 16.92 24.75 0.72
N THR A 47 17.40 23.51 0.59
CA THR A 47 16.55 22.35 0.32
C THR A 47 15.65 22.03 1.52
N LEU A 48 16.17 22.06 2.75
CA LEU A 48 15.39 21.84 3.97
C LEU A 48 14.28 22.91 4.14
N VAL A 49 14.60 24.17 3.87
CA VAL A 49 13.63 25.27 3.92
C VAL A 49 12.52 25.07 2.87
N ASP A 50 12.88 24.71 1.64
CA ASP A 50 11.89 24.44 0.58
C ASP A 50 11.04 23.20 0.89
N MET A 51 11.63 22.13 1.44
CA MET A 51 10.89 20.95 1.92
C MET A 51 9.89 21.31 3.00
N ALA A 52 10.27 22.15 3.97
CA ALA A 52 9.37 22.62 5.01
C ALA A 52 8.21 23.44 4.41
N ALA A 53 8.51 24.38 3.51
CA ALA A 53 7.50 25.14 2.78
C ALA A 53 6.55 24.24 1.97
N CYS A 54 7.08 23.22 1.31
CA CYS A 54 6.27 22.22 0.60
C CYS A 54 5.39 21.40 1.53
N GLY A 55 5.87 21.09 2.72
CA GLY A 55 5.11 20.42 3.77
C GLY A 55 3.87 21.21 4.18
N PHE A 56 4.00 22.51 4.36
CA PHE A 56 2.89 23.40 4.72
C PHE A 56 1.96 23.68 3.52
N LYS A 57 2.52 24.04 2.38
CA LYS A 57 1.73 24.53 1.24
C LYS A 57 1.09 23.42 0.40
N TYR A 58 1.77 22.29 0.23
CA TYR A 58 1.34 21.19 -0.62
C TYR A 58 1.09 19.89 0.14
N GLN A 59 1.22 19.89 1.46
CA GLN A 59 1.14 18.70 2.31
C GLN A 59 2.14 17.60 1.88
N ALA A 60 3.26 17.99 1.30
CA ALA A 60 4.29 17.09 0.82
C ALA A 60 5.21 16.66 1.96
N GLY A 61 5.47 15.36 2.08
CA GLY A 61 6.55 14.83 2.91
C GLY A 61 7.91 14.91 2.20
N TYR A 62 8.99 14.62 2.93
CA TYR A 62 10.34 14.56 2.34
C TYR A 62 10.46 13.50 1.23
N MET A 63 9.73 12.39 1.34
CA MET A 63 9.68 11.39 0.27
C MET A 63 8.95 11.90 -0.97
N ASP A 64 7.82 12.61 -0.81
CA ASP A 64 7.13 13.24 -1.94
C ASP A 64 8.07 14.24 -2.64
N TYR A 65 8.81 15.04 -1.83
CA TYR A 65 9.74 16.03 -2.35
C TYR A 65 10.85 15.39 -3.21
N LEU A 66 11.37 14.24 -2.78
CA LEU A 66 12.40 13.49 -3.48
C LEU A 66 11.86 12.78 -4.72
N VAL A 67 10.76 12.02 -4.56
CA VAL A 67 10.20 11.15 -5.61
C VAL A 67 9.59 11.97 -6.75
N PHE A 68 8.91 13.07 -6.43
CA PHE A 68 8.33 13.96 -7.43
C PHE A 68 9.29 15.04 -7.90
N GLU A 69 10.53 15.01 -7.43
CA GLU A 69 11.58 15.97 -7.77
C GLU A 69 11.15 17.44 -7.61
N PHE A 70 10.44 17.74 -6.51
CA PHE A 70 9.88 19.05 -6.24
C PHE A 70 10.89 20.19 -6.34
N TYR A 71 12.16 19.88 -6.14
CA TYR A 71 13.28 20.83 -6.30
C TYR A 71 13.45 21.33 -7.74
N HIS A 72 12.88 20.66 -8.74
CA HIS A 72 12.85 21.09 -10.14
C HIS A 72 11.54 21.75 -10.56
N LEU A 73 10.49 21.66 -9.73
CA LEU A 73 9.15 22.06 -10.10
C LEU A 73 8.82 23.51 -9.69
N THR A 74 8.10 24.21 -10.55
CA THR A 74 7.49 25.51 -10.23
C THR A 74 6.35 25.33 -9.22
N ALA A 75 5.91 26.44 -8.61
CA ALA A 75 4.82 26.44 -7.67
C ALA A 75 3.51 25.89 -8.27
N ASP A 76 3.23 26.15 -9.53
CA ASP A 76 2.02 25.68 -10.21
C ASP A 76 2.11 24.19 -10.56
N GLN A 77 3.26 23.73 -10.99
CA GLN A 77 3.50 22.31 -11.19
C GLN A 77 3.35 21.51 -9.90
N ARG A 78 3.91 21.98 -8.76
CA ARG A 78 3.76 21.32 -7.44
C ARG A 78 2.29 21.17 -7.00
N LYS A 79 1.40 22.09 -7.40
CA LYS A 79 -0.04 22.01 -7.09
C LYS A 79 -0.74 20.84 -7.78
N THR A 80 -0.25 20.39 -8.93
CA THR A 80 -0.86 19.31 -9.71
C THR A 80 -0.61 17.92 -9.11
N TYR A 81 0.34 17.78 -8.18
CA TYR A 81 0.68 16.50 -7.58
C TYR A 81 -0.22 16.14 -6.40
N ILE A 82 -0.60 14.88 -6.33
CA ILE A 82 -1.27 14.29 -5.17
C ILE A 82 -0.19 13.79 -4.22
N THR A 83 0.21 14.66 -3.29
CA THR A 83 1.15 14.32 -2.24
C THR A 83 0.54 13.36 -1.23
N ARG A 84 1.36 12.72 -0.40
CA ARG A 84 0.88 11.81 0.65
C ARG A 84 -0.15 12.44 1.58
N GLY A 85 0.03 13.71 1.94
CA GLY A 85 -0.93 14.42 2.77
C GLY A 85 -2.28 14.63 2.09
N LYS A 86 -2.28 15.04 0.82
CA LYS A 86 -3.51 15.15 0.00
C LYS A 86 -4.17 13.80 -0.20
N ASN A 87 -3.39 12.75 -0.49
CA ASN A 87 -3.93 11.40 -0.63
C ASN A 87 -4.63 10.93 0.65
N ASN A 88 -4.03 11.16 1.82
CA ASN A 88 -4.65 10.81 3.10
C ASN A 88 -5.94 11.61 3.35
N GLU A 89 -6.01 12.85 2.90
CA GLU A 89 -7.23 13.64 2.95
C GLU A 89 -8.33 13.06 2.05
N TYR A 90 -8.01 12.71 0.80
CA TYR A 90 -8.95 12.07 -0.11
C TYR A 90 -9.44 10.71 0.40
N VAL A 91 -8.54 9.89 0.93
CA VAL A 91 -8.92 8.61 1.56
C VAL A 91 -9.94 8.84 2.67
N ARG A 92 -9.70 9.83 3.54
CA ARG A 92 -10.60 10.14 4.65
C ARG A 92 -11.96 10.69 4.20
N LEU A 93 -11.97 11.49 3.12
CA LEU A 93 -13.18 12.10 2.60
C LEU A 93 -14.05 11.13 1.77
N LEU A 94 -13.40 10.23 1.04
CA LEU A 94 -14.05 9.36 0.08
C LEU A 94 -14.33 7.95 0.61
N ASN A 95 -13.71 7.57 1.73
CA ASN A 95 -13.92 6.27 2.34
C ASN A 95 -14.44 6.44 3.78
N PRO A 96 -15.74 6.25 4.01
CA PRO A 96 -16.33 6.31 5.35
C PRO A 96 -15.67 5.29 6.29
N ARG A 97 -15.35 5.72 7.51
CA ARG A 97 -14.60 4.89 8.49
C ARG A 97 -15.32 3.61 8.87
N GLU A 98 -16.64 3.62 8.87
CA GLU A 98 -17.49 2.46 9.16
C GLU A 98 -17.24 1.28 8.23
N HIS A 99 -16.68 1.52 7.03
CA HIS A 99 -16.37 0.48 6.04
C HIS A 99 -14.90 0.06 5.99
N TRP A 100 -14.03 0.66 6.80
CA TRP A 100 -12.59 0.36 6.74
C TRP A 100 -12.27 -1.07 7.15
N HIS A 101 -13.00 -1.62 8.13
CA HIS A 101 -12.84 -3.01 8.58
C HIS A 101 -12.96 -4.01 7.43
N LEU A 102 -13.84 -3.75 6.44
CA LEU A 102 -14.02 -4.59 5.25
C LEU A 102 -12.76 -4.73 4.38
N LEU A 103 -11.81 -3.80 4.51
CA LEU A 103 -10.56 -3.79 3.75
C LEU A 103 -9.33 -4.03 4.63
N GLU A 104 -9.46 -3.90 5.94
CA GLU A 104 -8.38 -4.09 6.93
C GLU A 104 -8.29 -5.55 7.36
N ASP A 105 -9.44 -6.21 7.64
CA ASP A 105 -9.51 -7.65 7.92
C ASP A 105 -9.58 -8.44 6.61
N LYS A 106 -8.60 -9.33 6.40
CA LYS A 106 -8.50 -10.11 5.17
C LYS A 106 -9.62 -11.14 5.01
N VAL A 107 -10.12 -11.70 6.10
CA VAL A 107 -11.24 -12.67 6.06
C VAL A 107 -12.54 -11.95 5.75
N GLU A 108 -12.81 -10.81 6.39
CA GLU A 108 -13.97 -9.99 6.06
C GLU A 108 -13.95 -9.53 4.59
N PHE A 109 -12.77 -9.15 4.09
CA PHE A 109 -12.57 -8.84 2.67
C PHE A 109 -12.94 -10.03 1.77
N LEU A 110 -12.42 -11.22 2.05
CA LEU A 110 -12.67 -12.41 1.24
C LEU A 110 -14.15 -12.81 1.28
N LYS A 111 -14.79 -12.79 2.46
CA LYS A 111 -16.24 -13.04 2.59
C LYS A 111 -17.08 -12.03 1.81
N ARG A 112 -16.71 -10.73 1.87
CA ARG A 112 -17.46 -9.65 1.21
C ARG A 112 -17.32 -9.67 -0.31
N PHE A 113 -16.15 -10.05 -0.79
CA PHE A 113 -15.82 -10.08 -2.22
C PHE A 113 -15.75 -11.52 -2.75
N ASP A 114 -16.56 -12.41 -2.18
CA ASP A 114 -16.70 -13.77 -2.68
C ASP A 114 -17.05 -13.77 -4.18
N GLY A 115 -16.44 -14.68 -4.93
CA GLY A 115 -16.56 -14.73 -6.39
C GLY A 115 -15.64 -13.75 -7.16
N PHE A 116 -14.91 -12.84 -6.49
CA PHE A 116 -13.96 -11.95 -7.15
C PHE A 116 -12.48 -12.31 -6.95
N HIS A 117 -12.16 -13.16 -5.96
CA HIS A 117 -10.76 -13.50 -5.66
C HIS A 117 -10.25 -14.77 -6.36
N GLY A 118 -11.14 -15.65 -6.84
CA GLY A 118 -10.79 -16.80 -7.72
C GLY A 118 -9.78 -17.80 -7.15
N ARG A 119 -9.69 -17.92 -5.80
CA ARG A 119 -8.84 -18.89 -5.10
C ARG A 119 -9.52 -19.38 -3.84
N ASP A 120 -9.20 -20.60 -3.44
CA ASP A 120 -9.71 -21.21 -2.22
C ASP A 120 -8.98 -20.67 -0.98
N TRP A 121 -9.69 -20.62 0.13
CA TRP A 121 -9.17 -20.15 1.40
C TRP A 121 -9.95 -20.71 2.58
N ILE A 122 -9.30 -20.78 3.73
CA ILE A 122 -9.90 -21.15 5.01
C ILE A 122 -9.46 -20.21 6.13
N ASP A 123 -10.32 -20.08 7.13
CA ASP A 123 -10.03 -19.38 8.38
C ASP A 123 -9.81 -20.42 9.51
N LEU A 124 -8.61 -20.51 10.03
CA LEU A 124 -8.26 -21.46 11.09
C LEU A 124 -8.96 -21.17 12.42
N ARG A 125 -9.72 -20.11 12.56
CA ARG A 125 -10.60 -19.85 13.71
C ARG A 125 -11.92 -20.59 13.57
N GLU A 126 -12.36 -20.88 12.35
CA GLU A 126 -13.65 -21.50 12.01
C GLU A 126 -13.49 -22.97 11.58
N VAL A 127 -12.31 -23.35 11.07
CA VAL A 127 -12.03 -24.69 10.57
C VAL A 127 -11.19 -25.47 11.60
N ASP A 128 -11.56 -26.72 11.86
CA ASP A 128 -10.81 -27.62 12.71
C ASP A 128 -9.59 -28.25 11.99
N ARG A 129 -8.84 -29.07 12.73
CA ARG A 129 -7.65 -29.73 12.18
C ARG A 129 -7.95 -30.60 10.96
N ALA A 130 -9.04 -31.37 11.00
CA ALA A 130 -9.40 -32.27 9.91
C ALA A 130 -9.74 -31.50 8.64
N GLY A 131 -10.48 -30.39 8.75
CA GLY A 131 -10.75 -29.51 7.62
C GLY A 131 -9.51 -28.82 7.08
N PHE A 132 -8.56 -28.44 7.93
CA PHE A 132 -7.26 -27.92 7.50
C PHE A 132 -6.43 -28.97 6.76
N GLU A 133 -6.38 -30.20 7.25
CA GLU A 133 -5.65 -31.30 6.61
C GLU A 133 -6.26 -31.60 5.23
N GLN A 134 -7.58 -31.66 5.12
CA GLN A 134 -8.27 -31.80 3.83
C GLN A 134 -7.90 -30.67 2.87
N PHE A 135 -7.95 -29.41 3.31
CA PHE A 135 -7.55 -28.26 2.49
C PHE A 135 -6.10 -28.39 1.98
N CYS A 136 -5.19 -28.86 2.82
CA CYS A 136 -3.80 -29.10 2.46
C CYS A 136 -3.61 -30.27 1.48
N GLU A 137 -4.47 -31.30 1.53
CA GLU A 137 -4.46 -32.39 0.54
C GLU A 137 -4.91 -31.91 -0.85
N GLU A 138 -5.90 -31.03 -0.90
CA GLU A 138 -6.40 -30.42 -2.13
C GLU A 138 -5.43 -29.37 -2.72
N HIS A 139 -4.65 -28.71 -1.85
CA HIS A 139 -3.73 -27.64 -2.22
C HIS A 139 -2.29 -27.96 -1.78
N PRO A 140 -1.44 -28.53 -2.66
CA PRO A 140 -0.06 -28.92 -2.32
C PRO A 140 0.85 -27.74 -1.94
N ARG A 141 0.41 -26.51 -2.23
CA ARG A 141 1.08 -25.28 -1.81
C ARG A 141 0.05 -24.29 -1.30
N VAL A 142 0.28 -23.76 -0.12
CA VAL A 142 -0.59 -22.76 0.50
C VAL A 142 0.21 -21.55 1.01
N VAL A 143 -0.51 -20.48 1.29
CA VAL A 143 0.04 -19.25 1.87
C VAL A 143 -0.69 -18.93 3.15
N ALA A 144 0.01 -18.95 4.26
CA ALA A 144 -0.54 -18.56 5.56
C ALA A 144 -0.25 -17.08 5.85
N LYS A 145 -1.23 -16.37 6.43
CA LYS A 145 -1.18 -14.93 6.65
C LYS A 145 -1.84 -14.56 7.99
N PRO A 146 -1.30 -13.56 8.70
CA PRO A 146 -2.05 -12.93 9.79
C PRO A 146 -3.24 -12.14 9.24
N LEU A 147 -4.31 -12.03 10.01
CA LEU A 147 -5.51 -11.29 9.60
C LEU A 147 -5.24 -9.80 9.40
N ASP A 148 -4.46 -9.23 10.28
CA ASP A 148 -3.96 -7.87 10.23
C ASP A 148 -2.53 -7.83 9.65
N GLY A 149 -2.08 -6.67 9.32
CA GLY A 149 -0.74 -6.49 8.77
C GLY A 149 -0.74 -6.13 7.28
N THR A 150 0.29 -5.40 6.92
CA THR A 150 0.47 -4.83 5.57
C THR A 150 1.86 -5.12 5.04
N CYS A 151 2.07 -4.90 3.76
CA CYS A 151 3.38 -5.00 3.10
C CYS A 151 4.00 -6.40 3.10
N GLY A 152 3.20 -7.46 3.17
CA GLY A 152 3.69 -8.84 3.11
C GLY A 152 4.37 -9.34 4.38
N ARG A 153 4.20 -8.65 5.51
CA ARG A 153 4.77 -9.10 6.80
C ARG A 153 3.99 -10.30 7.32
N GLY A 154 4.73 -11.30 7.83
CA GLY A 154 4.14 -12.51 8.41
C GLY A 154 3.49 -13.43 7.38
N ILE A 155 3.80 -13.31 6.10
CA ILE A 155 3.35 -14.26 5.08
C ILE A 155 4.31 -15.45 5.07
N GLU A 156 3.75 -16.65 5.18
CA GLU A 156 4.50 -17.91 5.04
C GLU A 156 4.04 -18.67 3.81
N PHE A 157 5.00 -19.16 3.04
CA PHE A 157 4.77 -20.03 1.89
C PHE A 157 5.07 -21.46 2.30
N ILE A 158 4.08 -22.34 2.20
CA ILE A 158 4.12 -23.68 2.76
C ILE A 158 3.88 -24.71 1.65
N GLU A 159 4.80 -25.67 1.55
CA GLU A 159 4.65 -26.89 0.76
C GLU A 159 3.99 -27.94 1.66
N THR A 160 2.74 -28.29 1.39
CA THR A 160 1.93 -29.16 2.29
C THR A 160 2.28 -30.63 2.19
N GLY A 161 2.81 -31.08 1.05
CA GLY A 161 3.12 -32.50 0.77
C GLY A 161 4.15 -33.16 1.67
N THR A 162 4.89 -32.41 2.49
CA THR A 162 5.99 -32.93 3.33
C THR A 162 5.87 -32.63 4.83
N ARG A 163 4.88 -31.81 5.28
CA ARG A 163 4.91 -31.28 6.64
C ARG A 163 3.55 -30.83 7.20
N ILE A 164 2.55 -31.71 7.21
CA ILE A 164 1.23 -31.35 7.77
C ILE A 164 1.19 -31.52 9.30
N VAL A 165 1.97 -32.45 9.86
CA VAL A 165 1.94 -32.77 11.30
C VAL A 165 2.42 -31.56 12.12
N GLY A 166 1.54 -31.07 13.01
CA GLY A 166 1.80 -29.92 13.88
C GLY A 166 1.66 -28.54 13.19
N LEU A 167 1.48 -28.48 11.87
CA LEU A 167 1.38 -27.24 11.13
C LEU A 167 0.15 -26.41 11.54
N TYR A 168 -1.00 -27.05 11.74
CA TYR A 168 -2.23 -26.41 12.21
C TYR A 168 -2.02 -25.64 13.53
N ASP A 169 -1.41 -26.28 14.52
CA ASP A 169 -1.15 -25.67 15.82
C ASP A 169 -0.15 -24.53 15.71
N MET A 170 0.93 -24.76 14.97
CA MET A 170 1.97 -23.75 14.74
C MET A 170 1.40 -22.47 14.11
N LEU A 171 0.54 -22.61 13.10
CA LEU A 171 -0.09 -21.45 12.44
C LEU A 171 -1.03 -20.71 13.40
N ARG A 172 -1.81 -21.44 14.20
CA ARG A 172 -2.72 -20.84 15.19
C ARG A 172 -1.96 -20.13 16.31
N GLU A 173 -0.88 -20.73 16.83
CA GLU A 173 0.00 -20.10 17.82
C GLU A 173 0.67 -18.85 17.25
N GLY A 174 1.09 -18.90 15.98
CA GLY A 174 1.63 -17.76 15.23
C GLY A 174 0.59 -16.73 14.79
N LYS A 175 -0.71 -16.94 15.10
CA LYS A 175 -1.85 -16.09 14.68
C LYS A 175 -1.97 -15.90 13.17
N GLN A 176 -1.53 -16.89 12.43
CA GLN A 176 -1.65 -16.96 10.96
C GLN A 176 -2.95 -17.68 10.61
N TYR A 177 -4.07 -17.03 10.86
CA TYR A 177 -5.38 -17.66 10.77
C TYR A 177 -5.91 -17.81 9.35
N LEU A 178 -5.48 -16.98 8.41
CA LEU A 178 -5.89 -17.07 7.01
C LEU A 178 -4.92 -17.98 6.24
N VAL A 179 -5.42 -19.09 5.71
CA VAL A 179 -4.69 -19.95 4.78
C VAL A 179 -5.36 -19.91 3.43
N GLU A 180 -4.60 -19.61 2.41
CA GLU A 180 -5.08 -19.46 1.02
C GLU A 180 -4.31 -20.40 0.10
N GLU A 181 -4.98 -20.85 -0.96
CA GLU A 181 -4.35 -21.48 -2.10
C GLU A 181 -3.22 -20.61 -2.66
N PHE A 182 -2.14 -21.25 -3.08
CA PHE A 182 -1.02 -20.55 -3.73
C PHE A 182 -1.41 -20.09 -5.14
N ILE A 183 -1.31 -18.80 -5.40
CA ILE A 183 -1.63 -18.23 -6.70
C ILE A 183 -0.59 -18.66 -7.74
N VAL A 184 -1.02 -19.37 -8.76
CA VAL A 184 -0.23 -19.66 -9.97
C VAL A 184 -0.51 -18.54 -10.98
N GLN A 185 0.47 -17.68 -11.16
CA GLN A 185 0.35 -16.55 -12.06
C GLN A 185 0.35 -16.99 -13.53
N HIS A 186 -0.45 -16.31 -14.37
CA HIS A 186 -0.49 -16.58 -15.81
C HIS A 186 0.92 -16.52 -16.43
N PRO A 187 1.28 -17.46 -17.34
CA PRO A 187 2.63 -17.53 -17.92
C PRO A 187 3.13 -16.22 -18.53
N ASP A 188 2.28 -15.45 -19.20
CA ASP A 188 2.68 -14.19 -19.82
C ASP A 188 3.08 -13.13 -18.79
N ILE A 189 2.41 -13.10 -17.66
CA ILE A 189 2.77 -12.19 -16.57
C ILE A 189 4.00 -12.72 -15.83
N SER A 190 4.13 -14.04 -15.65
CA SER A 190 5.30 -14.67 -15.03
C SER A 190 6.59 -14.43 -15.81
N ARG A 191 6.52 -14.26 -17.15
CA ARG A 191 7.69 -13.92 -17.98
C ARG A 191 8.30 -12.58 -17.62
N ILE A 192 7.52 -11.65 -17.04
CA ILE A 192 8.04 -10.35 -16.58
C ILE A 192 8.87 -10.55 -15.33
N TYR A 193 8.32 -11.26 -14.35
CA TYR A 193 9.04 -11.66 -13.14
C TYR A 193 8.38 -12.91 -12.51
N PRO A 194 9.09 -14.05 -12.49
CA PRO A 194 8.47 -15.33 -12.13
C PRO A 194 8.43 -15.63 -10.61
N LEU A 195 9.22 -14.91 -9.80
CA LEU A 195 9.37 -15.22 -8.38
C LEU A 195 8.34 -14.57 -7.47
N SER A 196 7.49 -13.68 -8.00
CA SER A 196 6.37 -13.10 -7.25
C SER A 196 5.11 -13.05 -8.13
N VAL A 197 3.97 -12.96 -7.48
CA VAL A 197 2.74 -12.54 -8.16
C VAL A 197 2.88 -11.05 -8.47
N ASN A 198 2.89 -10.69 -9.76
CA ASN A 198 2.88 -9.31 -10.22
C ASN A 198 1.42 -8.84 -10.28
N THR A 199 1.12 -7.69 -9.71
CA THR A 199 -0.26 -7.25 -9.53
C THR A 199 -0.59 -6.00 -10.35
N LEU A 200 -1.81 -5.94 -10.88
CA LEU A 200 -2.38 -4.72 -11.45
C LEU A 200 -3.08 -3.93 -10.33
N ARG A 201 -2.68 -2.69 -10.14
CA ARG A 201 -3.33 -1.75 -9.24
C ARG A 201 -4.18 -0.79 -10.03
N LEU A 202 -5.48 -0.86 -9.84
CA LEU A 202 -6.45 0.05 -10.41
C LEU A 202 -6.88 1.05 -9.31
N VAL A 203 -6.69 2.33 -9.55
CA VAL A 203 -7.16 3.38 -8.64
C VAL A 203 -8.42 3.98 -9.22
N THR A 204 -9.51 3.87 -8.48
CA THR A 204 -10.84 4.33 -8.89
C THR A 204 -11.38 5.37 -7.93
N ILE A 205 -12.24 6.25 -8.42
CA ILE A 205 -13.05 7.16 -7.62
C ILE A 205 -14.52 6.88 -7.92
N SER A 206 -15.30 6.66 -6.86
CA SER A 206 -16.76 6.53 -6.94
C SER A 206 -17.42 7.82 -6.43
N ARG A 207 -18.33 8.40 -7.25
CA ARG A 207 -19.11 9.56 -6.87
C ARG A 207 -20.49 9.49 -7.53
N GLY A 208 -21.55 9.62 -6.74
CA GLY A 208 -22.93 9.61 -7.26
C GLY A 208 -23.27 8.32 -8.02
N GLY A 209 -22.83 7.16 -7.57
CA GLY A 209 -23.03 5.86 -8.22
C GLY A 209 -22.20 5.63 -9.49
N LYS A 210 -21.35 6.58 -9.88
CA LYS A 210 -20.45 6.43 -11.04
C LYS A 210 -19.03 6.17 -10.57
N VAL A 211 -18.41 5.10 -11.10
CA VAL A 211 -17.02 4.76 -10.85
C VAL A 211 -16.18 5.22 -12.06
N ARG A 212 -15.07 5.90 -11.76
CA ARG A 212 -14.08 6.30 -12.78
C ARG A 212 -12.71 5.74 -12.43
N LEU A 213 -12.04 5.13 -13.39
CA LEU A 213 -10.63 4.79 -13.28
C LEU A 213 -9.81 6.08 -13.34
N VAL A 214 -8.91 6.26 -12.36
CA VAL A 214 -7.99 7.42 -12.29
C VAL A 214 -6.68 7.07 -12.97
N PHE A 215 -6.09 5.94 -12.60
CA PHE A 215 -4.91 5.36 -13.26
C PHE A 215 -4.81 3.87 -12.97
N SER A 216 -4.03 3.18 -13.79
CA SER A 216 -3.61 1.81 -13.57
C SER A 216 -2.10 1.71 -13.53
N SER A 217 -1.61 0.78 -12.72
CA SER A 217 -0.18 0.48 -12.64
C SER A 217 0.04 -1.01 -12.40
N MET A 218 1.06 -1.55 -13.06
CA MET A 218 1.52 -2.90 -12.78
C MET A 218 2.65 -2.84 -11.75
N ARG A 219 2.53 -3.63 -10.71
CA ARG A 219 3.55 -3.85 -9.71
C ARG A 219 4.28 -5.13 -10.03
N ILE A 220 5.60 -5.08 -10.01
CA ILE A 220 6.48 -6.15 -10.48
C ILE A 220 7.50 -6.42 -9.37
N GLY A 221 7.71 -7.69 -9.05
CA GLY A 221 8.75 -8.09 -8.12
C GLY A 221 10.15 -7.78 -8.64
N ASN A 222 11.10 -7.65 -7.72
CA ASN A 222 12.51 -7.41 -8.01
C ASN A 222 13.39 -8.04 -6.92
N GLY A 223 13.96 -9.19 -7.19
CA GLY A 223 14.83 -9.93 -6.28
C GLY A 223 14.14 -10.60 -5.08
N LYS A 224 12.81 -10.43 -4.90
CA LYS A 224 12.04 -11.01 -3.78
C LYS A 224 10.76 -11.68 -4.25
N ARG A 225 10.13 -12.46 -3.37
CA ARG A 225 8.84 -13.13 -3.64
C ARG A 225 7.61 -12.23 -3.48
N VAL A 226 7.81 -10.92 -3.43
CA VAL A 226 6.74 -9.92 -3.30
C VAL A 226 6.97 -8.77 -4.27
N ASP A 227 5.88 -8.18 -4.75
CA ASP A 227 5.88 -7.05 -5.70
C ASP A 227 5.83 -5.67 -5.02
N ASN A 228 5.92 -5.62 -3.69
CA ASN A 228 5.80 -4.39 -2.93
C ASN A 228 6.95 -3.41 -3.20
N LEU A 229 6.63 -2.16 -3.52
CA LEU A 229 7.61 -1.08 -3.69
C LEU A 229 8.52 -0.89 -2.48
N ASN A 230 7.96 -0.96 -1.26
CA ASN A 230 8.73 -0.87 -0.02
C ASN A 230 9.71 -2.05 0.19
N SER A 231 9.54 -3.12 -0.56
CA SER A 231 10.42 -4.30 -0.56
C SER A 231 11.40 -4.30 -1.73
N GLY A 232 11.46 -3.23 -2.50
CA GLY A 232 12.31 -3.09 -3.67
C GLY A 232 11.65 -3.45 -4.99
N GLY A 233 10.34 -3.77 -4.99
CA GLY A 233 9.56 -3.98 -6.21
C GLY A 233 9.50 -2.72 -7.08
N MET A 234 9.09 -2.90 -8.32
CA MET A 234 8.95 -1.84 -9.32
C MET A 234 7.47 -1.58 -9.60
N ALA A 235 7.17 -0.40 -10.14
CA ALA A 235 5.86 -0.08 -10.68
C ALA A 235 6.00 0.61 -12.03
N VAL A 236 5.10 0.28 -12.95
CA VAL A 236 4.99 0.91 -14.27
C VAL A 236 3.52 1.27 -14.51
N LEU A 237 3.27 2.43 -15.12
CA LEU A 237 1.93 2.81 -15.56
C LEU A 237 1.49 1.87 -16.68
N VAL A 238 0.20 1.58 -16.71
CA VAL A 238 -0.47 0.77 -17.72
C VAL A 238 -1.59 1.63 -18.31
N ASP A 239 -1.53 1.82 -19.61
CA ASP A 239 -2.54 2.56 -20.39
C ASP A 239 -3.79 1.71 -20.67
#